data_787d3515655a37d74771f75e2d201790
#
_entry.id   787d3515655a37d74771f75e2d201790
#
_cell.length_a   1.000
_cell.length_b   1.000
_cell.length_c   1.000
_cell.angle_alpha   90.00
_cell.angle_beta   90.00
_cell.angle_gamma   90.00
#
_symmetry.space_group_name_H-M   'P 1'
#
loop_
_entity.id
_entity.type
_entity.pdbx_description
1 polymer ?
#
loop_
_entity_poly.entity_id
_entity_poly.type
_entity_poly.pdbx_seq_one_letter_code
_entity_poly.pdbx_strand_id
1 'polypeptide(L)'
;MKKTKNSYKKSGVNIETADKLTRYIKNISQRAFKKNSSKNNIGNFASVYDLSSQKIKDPLIVSSTDGVGTKIEVANQFKKFDTIGIDLVAMCVNDLIVQGAKPLIF
;
A
#
# COMPACT_ATOMS: atom_id res chain seq x y z
N MET A 1 -43.48 4.36 12.27
CA MET A 1 -42.36 3.62 11.62
C MET A 1 -41.03 4.06 12.23
N LYS A 2 -40.34 3.19 12.98
CA LYS A 2 -39.01 3.49 13.50
C LYS A 2 -38.01 3.40 12.33
N LYS A 3 -37.43 4.55 11.92
CA LYS A 3 -36.29 4.57 10.99
C LYS A 3 -35.13 3.79 11.62
N THR A 4 -34.86 2.59 11.15
CA THR A 4 -33.64 1.86 11.48
C THR A 4 -32.46 2.68 10.92
N LYS A 5 -31.75 3.37 11.81
CA LYS A 5 -30.45 3.98 11.43
C LYS A 5 -29.50 2.86 11.01
N ASN A 6 -29.39 2.61 9.71
CA ASN A 6 -28.29 1.82 9.16
C ASN A 6 -27.00 2.59 9.47
N SER A 7 -26.25 2.13 10.46
CA SER A 7 -24.93 2.72 10.73
C SER A 7 -23.87 1.90 9.99
N TYR A 8 -22.87 2.57 9.44
CA TYR A 8 -21.69 1.95 8.81
C TYR A 8 -21.10 0.83 9.67
N LYS A 9 -21.08 1.03 11.00
CA LYS A 9 -20.58 0.03 11.95
C LYS A 9 -21.38 -1.28 11.94
N LYS A 10 -22.72 -1.22 11.76
CA LYS A 10 -23.56 -2.42 11.63
C LYS A 10 -23.35 -3.16 10.31
N SER A 11 -22.91 -2.45 9.29
CA SER A 11 -22.57 -3.02 7.97
C SER A 11 -21.12 -3.51 7.88
N GLY A 12 -20.40 -3.64 9.00
CA GLY A 12 -19.02 -4.09 9.04
C GLY A 12 -17.97 -3.00 8.74
N VAL A 13 -18.39 -1.75 8.52
CA VAL A 13 -17.48 -0.63 8.26
C VAL A 13 -17.23 0.15 9.53
N ASN A 14 -16.03 0.03 10.08
CA ASN A 14 -15.62 0.78 11.26
C ASN A 14 -14.68 1.93 10.85
N ILE A 15 -15.25 3.13 10.68
CA ILE A 15 -14.52 4.33 10.25
C ILE A 15 -13.38 4.68 11.24
N GLU A 16 -13.65 4.59 12.54
CA GLU A 16 -12.64 4.91 13.56
C GLU A 16 -11.41 3.99 13.48
N THR A 17 -11.63 2.70 13.24
CA THR A 17 -10.55 1.73 13.05
C THR A 17 -9.79 2.02 11.76
N ALA A 18 -10.48 2.37 10.68
CA ALA A 18 -9.85 2.74 9.41
C ALA A 18 -8.97 3.99 9.58
N ASP A 19 -9.45 5.01 10.30
CA ASP A 19 -8.69 6.24 10.57
C ASP A 19 -7.45 5.97 11.44
N LYS A 20 -7.56 5.09 12.42
CA LYS A 20 -6.41 4.67 13.25
C LYS A 20 -5.36 3.96 12.40
N LEU A 21 -5.78 3.05 11.53
CA LEU A 21 -4.89 2.34 10.61
C LEU A 21 -4.21 3.30 9.64
N THR A 22 -4.97 4.21 9.04
CA THR A 22 -4.42 5.22 8.11
C THR A 22 -3.36 6.09 8.78
N ARG A 23 -3.60 6.54 10.00
CA ARG A 23 -2.61 7.31 10.78
C ARG A 23 -1.37 6.48 11.10
N TYR A 24 -1.54 5.22 11.45
CA TYR A 24 -0.43 4.31 11.73
C TYR A 24 0.44 4.10 10.49
N ILE A 25 -0.15 3.81 9.34
CA ILE A 25 0.55 3.65 8.06
C ILE A 25 1.29 4.94 7.67
N LYS A 26 0.63 6.10 7.83
CA LYS A 26 1.25 7.41 7.56
C LYS A 26 2.52 7.63 8.39
N ASN A 27 2.48 7.29 9.68
CA ASN A 27 3.63 7.42 10.56
C ASN A 27 4.79 6.49 10.18
N ILE A 28 4.49 5.25 9.78
CA ILE A 28 5.52 4.30 9.30
C ILE A 28 6.14 4.82 8.01
N SER A 29 5.33 5.23 7.06
CA SER A 29 5.78 5.74 5.77
C SER A 29 6.68 6.97 5.95
N GLN A 30 6.32 7.90 6.83
CA GLN A 30 7.16 9.07 7.13
C GLN A 30 8.54 8.72 7.69
N ARG A 31 8.64 7.63 8.44
CA ARG A 31 9.93 7.13 8.96
C ARG A 31 10.75 6.42 7.90
N ALA A 32 10.10 5.69 7.00
CA ALA A 32 10.76 4.91 5.94
C ALA A 32 11.31 5.80 4.82
N PHE A 33 10.60 6.86 4.46
CA PHE A 33 11.01 7.78 3.40
C PHE A 33 11.79 8.96 3.97
N LYS A 34 13.07 9.06 3.62
CA LYS A 34 13.86 10.26 3.90
C LYS A 34 13.21 11.49 3.25
N LYS A 35 13.36 12.62 3.87
CA LYS A 35 12.75 13.95 3.72
C LYS A 35 12.45 14.50 2.30
N ASN A 36 12.85 13.82 1.21
CA ASN A 36 12.80 14.36 -0.16
C ASN A 36 11.96 13.53 -1.16
N SER A 37 11.25 12.50 -0.75
CA SER A 37 10.38 11.77 -1.66
C SER A 37 8.94 12.16 -1.44
N SER A 38 8.31 12.64 -2.50
CA SER A 38 6.89 12.92 -2.71
C SER A 38 6.05 13.25 -1.47
N LYS A 39 5.31 14.33 -1.55
CA LYS A 39 4.32 14.73 -0.54
C LYS A 39 3.52 13.51 -0.12
N ASN A 40 3.62 13.17 1.16
CA ASN A 40 3.00 12.01 1.77
C ASN A 40 1.47 12.11 1.64
N ASN A 41 0.90 11.48 0.62
CA ASN A 41 -0.52 11.54 0.27
C ASN A 41 -1.34 10.41 0.87
N ILE A 42 -0.79 9.70 1.88
CA ILE A 42 -1.50 8.61 2.54
C ILE A 42 -2.76 9.14 3.23
N GLY A 43 -3.90 8.51 2.92
CA GLY A 43 -5.21 8.92 3.41
C GLY A 43 -6.01 9.78 2.43
N ASN A 44 -5.46 10.14 1.27
CA ASN A 44 -6.18 10.79 0.19
C ASN A 44 -6.79 9.75 -0.77
N PHE A 45 -7.73 10.18 -1.62
CA PHE A 45 -8.35 9.31 -2.63
C PHE A 45 -7.42 8.95 -3.79
N ALA A 46 -6.37 9.74 -4.00
CA ALA A 46 -5.38 9.49 -5.05
C ALA A 46 -3.98 9.79 -4.52
N SER A 47 -2.99 9.12 -5.11
CA SER A 47 -1.58 9.38 -4.86
C SER A 47 -0.98 10.16 -6.02
N VAL A 48 -0.06 11.08 -5.71
CA VAL A 48 0.70 11.83 -6.70
C VAL A 48 2.18 11.50 -6.51
N TYR A 49 2.83 11.09 -7.60
CA TYR A 49 4.26 10.85 -7.63
C TYR A 49 4.91 11.76 -8.66
N ASP A 50 5.90 12.56 -8.23
CA ASP A 50 6.62 13.47 -9.09
C ASP A 50 7.85 12.76 -9.71
N LEU A 51 7.75 12.44 -10.99
CA LEU A 51 8.81 11.81 -11.75
C LEU A 51 9.98 12.77 -12.07
N SER A 52 9.77 14.07 -12.02
CA SER A 52 10.82 15.05 -12.35
C SER A 52 12.03 14.91 -11.42
N SER A 53 11.80 14.48 -10.18
CA SER A 53 12.85 14.23 -9.19
C SER A 53 13.83 13.13 -9.59
N GLN A 54 13.44 12.22 -10.49
CA GLN A 54 14.26 11.09 -10.94
C GLN A 54 15.28 11.49 -12.01
N LYS A 55 15.15 12.66 -12.65
CA LYS A 55 16.03 13.18 -13.70
C LYS A 55 16.23 12.19 -14.87
N ILE A 56 15.19 11.42 -15.19
CA ILE A 56 15.20 10.44 -16.28
C ILE A 56 14.77 11.16 -17.56
N LYS A 57 15.55 11.04 -18.62
CA LYS A 57 15.16 11.53 -19.95
C LYS A 57 14.20 10.53 -20.56
N ASP A 58 13.07 11.02 -21.08
CA ASP A 58 12.04 10.22 -21.76
C ASP A 58 11.57 9.02 -20.91
N PRO A 59 11.01 9.26 -19.70
CA PRO A 59 10.69 8.20 -18.77
C PRO A 59 9.54 7.32 -19.25
N LEU A 60 9.70 6.01 -19.13
CA LEU A 60 8.63 5.02 -19.25
C LEU A 60 8.19 4.59 -17.85
N ILE A 61 6.89 4.48 -17.65
CA ILE A 61 6.31 3.97 -16.41
C ILE A 61 5.97 2.49 -16.61
N VAL A 62 6.52 1.64 -15.75
CA VAL A 62 6.15 0.23 -15.65
C VAL A 62 5.39 0.05 -14.34
N SER A 63 4.24 -0.60 -14.39
CA SER A 63 3.45 -0.93 -13.21
C SER A 63 3.18 -2.42 -13.16
N SER A 64 3.20 -2.99 -11.98
CA SER A 64 2.84 -4.37 -11.69
C SER A 64 1.86 -4.43 -10.53
N THR A 65 1.00 -5.44 -10.54
CA THR A 65 0.08 -5.74 -9.45
C THR A 65 0.08 -7.24 -9.25
N ASP A 66 0.49 -7.66 -8.07
CA ASP A 66 0.54 -9.07 -7.71
C ASP A 66 0.08 -9.28 -6.26
N GLY A 67 -0.15 -10.51 -5.88
CA GLY A 67 -0.54 -10.93 -4.54
C GLY A 67 0.37 -12.01 -3.99
N VAL A 68 0.31 -12.20 -2.67
CA VAL A 68 1.12 -13.24 -2.00
C VAL A 68 0.69 -14.66 -2.39
N GLY A 69 -0.51 -14.83 -2.95
CA GLY A 69 -1.03 -16.11 -3.37
C GLY A 69 -1.32 -17.05 -2.18
N THR A 70 -1.08 -18.34 -2.38
CA THR A 70 -1.38 -19.40 -1.39
C THR A 70 -0.56 -19.31 -0.11
N LYS A 71 0.54 -18.56 -0.10
CA LYS A 71 1.36 -18.34 1.10
C LYS A 71 0.56 -17.64 2.22
N ILE A 72 -0.46 -16.85 1.87
CA ILE A 72 -1.35 -16.21 2.85
C ILE A 72 -2.15 -17.24 3.65
N GLU A 73 -2.51 -18.38 3.03
CA GLU A 73 -3.19 -19.47 3.73
C GLU A 73 -2.28 -20.13 4.76
N VAL A 74 -1.02 -20.31 4.41
CA VAL A 74 0.01 -20.81 5.34
C VAL A 74 0.17 -19.83 6.51
N ALA A 75 0.24 -18.52 6.24
CA ALA A 75 0.31 -17.49 7.27
C ALA A 75 -0.91 -17.52 8.19
N ASN A 76 -2.10 -17.75 7.64
CA ASN A 76 -3.34 -17.90 8.39
C ASN A 76 -3.31 -19.14 9.31
N GLN A 77 -2.84 -20.27 8.80
CA GLN A 77 -2.75 -21.52 9.53
C GLN A 77 -1.81 -21.40 10.75
N PHE A 78 -0.66 -20.77 10.55
CA PHE A 78 0.35 -20.59 11.60
C PHE A 78 0.18 -19.30 12.41
N LYS A 79 -0.82 -18.46 12.07
CA LYS A 79 -1.07 -17.14 12.68
C LYS A 79 0.18 -16.23 12.68
N LYS A 80 0.99 -16.36 11.62
CA LYS A 80 2.22 -15.60 11.44
C LYS A 80 2.13 -14.67 10.24
N PHE A 81 2.00 -13.36 10.49
CA PHE A 81 1.77 -12.34 9.46
C PHE A 81 2.89 -11.29 9.38
N ASP A 82 3.87 -11.35 10.24
CA ASP A 82 4.92 -10.35 10.40
C ASP A 82 5.86 -10.21 9.19
N THR A 83 5.95 -11.26 8.35
CA THR A 83 6.81 -11.28 7.15
C THR A 83 6.04 -11.24 5.83
N ILE A 84 4.71 -11.39 5.86
CA ILE A 84 3.91 -11.55 4.64
C ILE A 84 3.94 -10.30 3.74
N GLY A 85 4.12 -9.11 4.31
CA GLY A 85 4.28 -7.87 3.56
C GLY A 85 5.59 -7.81 2.78
N ILE A 86 6.65 -8.48 3.25
CA ILE A 86 7.92 -8.60 2.52
C ILE A 86 7.71 -9.42 1.26
N ASP A 87 6.99 -10.54 1.36
CA ASP A 87 6.65 -11.40 0.23
C ASP A 87 5.81 -10.62 -0.80
N LEU A 88 4.83 -9.84 -0.35
CA LEU A 88 3.98 -9.04 -1.23
C LEU A 88 4.79 -8.05 -2.07
N VAL A 89 5.67 -7.28 -1.42
CA VAL A 89 6.54 -6.33 -2.11
C VAL A 89 7.49 -7.05 -3.07
N ALA A 90 8.07 -8.19 -2.66
CA ALA A 90 8.99 -8.96 -3.47
C ALA A 90 8.33 -9.49 -4.76
N MET A 91 7.09 -9.97 -4.69
CA MET A 91 6.31 -10.42 -5.85
C MET A 91 6.18 -9.31 -6.89
N CYS A 92 5.68 -8.14 -6.48
CA CYS A 92 5.54 -6.98 -7.38
C CYS A 92 6.88 -6.48 -7.93
N VAL A 93 7.93 -6.44 -7.10
CA VAL A 93 9.26 -5.97 -7.51
C VAL A 93 9.90 -6.91 -8.51
N ASN A 94 9.73 -8.22 -8.38
CA ASN A 94 10.26 -9.19 -9.34
C ASN A 94 9.72 -8.93 -10.75
N ASP A 95 8.42 -8.67 -10.88
CA ASP A 95 7.80 -8.36 -12.18
C ASP A 95 8.37 -7.08 -12.80
N LEU A 96 8.67 -6.08 -11.98
CA LEU A 96 9.28 -4.84 -12.46
C LEU A 96 10.73 -5.07 -12.93
N ILE A 97 11.50 -5.88 -12.19
CA ILE A 97 12.90 -6.13 -12.48
C ILE A 97 13.09 -6.90 -13.81
N VAL A 98 12.21 -7.86 -14.12
CA VAL A 98 12.29 -8.58 -15.42
C VAL A 98 12.04 -7.66 -16.61
N GLN A 99 11.37 -6.53 -16.41
CA GLN A 99 11.22 -5.48 -17.42
C GLN A 99 12.39 -4.47 -17.42
N GLY A 100 13.39 -4.66 -16.58
CA GLY A 100 14.49 -3.71 -16.40
C GLY A 100 14.10 -2.42 -15.68
N ALA A 101 12.93 -2.40 -15.04
CA ALA A 101 12.42 -1.22 -14.36
C ALA A 101 13.01 -1.07 -12.95
N LYS A 102 13.20 0.18 -12.53
CA LYS A 102 13.59 0.52 -11.17
C LYS A 102 12.34 0.71 -10.30
N PRO A 103 12.18 -0.03 -9.19
CA PRO A 103 11.09 0.20 -8.26
C PRO A 103 11.17 1.61 -7.65
N LEU A 104 10.09 2.36 -7.67
CA LEU A 104 10.01 3.73 -7.17
C LEU A 104 8.99 3.90 -6.06
N ILE A 105 7.83 3.27 -6.20
CA ILE A 105 6.71 3.35 -5.25
C ILE A 105 6.03 1.99 -5.12
N PHE A 106 5.43 1.77 -3.97
CA PHE A 106 4.57 0.65 -3.66
C PHE A 106 3.30 1.15 -2.98
#